data_223a4b3a63784baf39e9503946a30cf8
#
_entry.id   223a4b3a63784baf39e9503946a30cf8
#
_cell.length_a   1.000
_cell.length_b   1.000
_cell.length_c   1.000
_cell.angle_alpha   90.00
_cell.angle_beta   90.00
_cell.angle_gamma   90.00
#
_symmetry.space_group_name_H-M   'P 1'
#
loop_
_entity.id
_entity.type
_entity.pdbx_description
1 polymer ?
#
loop_
_entity_poly.entity_id
_entity_poly.type
_entity_poly.pdbx_seq_one_letter_code
_entity_poly.pdbx_strand_id
1 'polypeptide(L)'
;VGGIIIYIGILLYFLVNNNFIQNTHYIIFVSFFFLVGLLDDLSNLSSSFRLITCFIFTFIFLIFNPEIRINEILIFEKNINLNSYLNYFSIILITTLSILLLQNAINMIDGMNGICAFFIIISILYLNFNYLYLEISFFILFLILTFTYFNLMNKTFLGNSGSYLLSSILSYKILFINSNELGLTSEK
;
A
#
# COMPACT_ATOMS: atom_id res chain seq x y z
N VAL A 1 -8.42 -9.42 13.64
CA VAL A 1 -7.39 -10.47 13.90
C VAL A 1 -6.61 -10.81 12.63
N GLY A 2 -7.27 -10.81 11.46
CA GLY A 2 -6.61 -11.13 10.17
C GLY A 2 -5.47 -10.19 9.81
N GLY A 3 -5.68 -8.88 9.95
CA GLY A 3 -4.64 -7.88 9.70
C GLY A 3 -3.39 -8.08 10.54
N ILE A 4 -3.54 -8.48 11.82
CA ILE A 4 -2.41 -8.74 12.72
C ILE A 4 -1.57 -9.92 12.23
N ILE A 5 -2.21 -11.00 11.79
CA ILE A 5 -1.52 -12.21 11.29
C ILE A 5 -0.71 -11.88 10.03
N ILE A 6 -1.33 -11.15 9.09
CA ILE A 6 -0.65 -10.74 7.86
C ILE A 6 0.54 -9.83 8.18
N TYR A 7 0.37 -8.86 9.09
CA TYR A 7 1.44 -7.93 9.48
C TYR A 7 2.63 -8.64 10.14
N ILE A 8 2.36 -9.54 11.10
CA ILE A 8 3.42 -10.34 11.75
C ILE A 8 4.15 -11.19 10.70
N GLY A 9 3.41 -11.82 9.76
CA GLY A 9 4.02 -12.59 8.68
C GLY A 9 4.97 -11.76 7.83
N ILE A 10 4.62 -10.53 7.48
CA ILE A 10 5.46 -9.60 6.73
C ILE A 10 6.73 -9.25 7.51
N LEU A 11 6.60 -8.91 8.79
CA LEU A 11 7.76 -8.60 9.63
C LEU A 11 8.73 -9.78 9.75
N LEU A 12 8.20 -10.99 9.97
CA LEU A 12 9.01 -12.21 10.05
C LEU A 12 9.75 -12.48 8.73
N TYR A 13 9.11 -12.25 7.58
CA TYR A 13 9.77 -12.38 6.28
C TYR A 13 11.01 -11.49 6.16
N PHE A 14 10.89 -10.21 6.54
CA PHE A 14 12.03 -9.29 6.48
C PHE A 14 13.14 -9.61 7.48
N LEU A 15 12.77 -10.12 8.66
CA LEU A 15 13.75 -10.54 9.68
C LEU A 15 14.54 -11.77 9.22
N VAL A 16 13.87 -12.76 8.64
CA VAL A 16 14.54 -14.01 8.19
C VAL A 16 15.46 -13.75 6.99
N ASN A 17 15.04 -12.91 6.06
CA ASN A 17 15.82 -12.64 4.84
C ASN A 17 16.92 -11.57 5.03
N ASN A 18 17.14 -11.07 6.26
CA ASN A 18 18.10 -9.99 6.56
C ASN A 18 17.95 -8.71 5.70
N ASN A 19 16.79 -8.53 5.06
CA ASN A 19 16.49 -7.40 4.17
C ASN A 19 15.79 -6.25 4.90
N PHE A 20 15.75 -6.28 6.24
CA PHE A 20 15.06 -5.31 7.06
C PHE A 20 15.58 -3.89 6.83
N ILE A 21 16.90 -3.71 6.81
CA ILE A 21 17.54 -2.40 6.65
C ILE A 21 17.28 -1.82 5.25
N GLN A 22 17.34 -2.66 4.21
CA GLN A 22 17.13 -2.23 2.82
C GLN A 22 15.67 -1.79 2.55
N ASN A 23 14.72 -2.36 3.28
CA ASN A 23 13.29 -2.09 3.09
C ASN A 23 12.69 -1.24 4.23
N THR A 24 13.51 -0.47 4.94
CA THR A 24 13.06 0.32 6.10
C THR A 24 11.92 1.27 5.77
N HIS A 25 11.98 1.97 4.63
CA HIS A 25 10.93 2.89 4.19
C HIS A 25 9.59 2.18 3.96
N TYR A 26 9.63 1.01 3.30
CA TYR A 26 8.44 0.18 3.12
C TYR A 26 7.84 -0.27 4.45
N ILE A 27 8.68 -0.77 5.36
CA ILE A 27 8.24 -1.26 6.67
C ILE A 27 7.63 -0.12 7.49
N ILE A 28 8.26 1.05 7.55
CA ILE A 28 7.74 2.23 8.25
C ILE A 28 6.38 2.63 7.69
N PHE A 29 6.25 2.72 6.36
CA PHE A 29 5.01 3.09 5.70
C PHE A 29 3.87 2.13 6.03
N VAL A 30 4.08 0.84 5.84
CA VAL A 30 3.08 -0.20 6.07
C VAL A 30 2.72 -0.31 7.55
N SER A 31 3.72 -0.22 8.45
CA SER A 31 3.49 -0.28 9.90
C SER A 31 2.64 0.87 10.41
N PHE A 32 2.85 2.07 9.90
CA PHE A 32 2.04 3.22 10.31
C PHE A 32 0.56 3.03 9.99
N PHE A 33 0.25 2.64 8.75
CA PHE A 33 -1.15 2.41 8.36
C PHE A 33 -1.78 1.26 9.14
N PHE A 34 -1.02 0.17 9.35
CA PHE A 34 -1.47 -0.93 10.21
C PHE A 34 -1.80 -0.46 11.63
N LEU A 35 -0.94 0.37 12.25
CA LEU A 35 -1.17 0.89 13.60
C LEU A 35 -2.39 1.81 13.66
N VAL A 36 -2.61 2.69 12.68
CA VAL A 36 -3.81 3.53 12.62
C VAL A 36 -5.06 2.67 12.52
N GLY A 37 -5.06 1.66 11.65
CA GLY A 37 -6.18 0.72 11.53
C GLY A 37 -6.41 -0.11 12.80
N LEU A 38 -5.33 -0.51 13.50
CA LEU A 38 -5.42 -1.24 14.76
C LEU A 38 -6.00 -0.36 15.89
N LEU A 39 -5.57 0.88 15.97
CA LEU A 39 -6.14 1.85 16.92
C LEU A 39 -7.63 2.10 16.64
N ASP A 40 -8.01 2.14 15.37
CA ASP A 40 -9.41 2.26 14.99
C ASP A 40 -10.24 1.03 15.39
N ASP A 41 -9.72 -0.18 15.21
CA ASP A 41 -10.37 -1.41 15.66
C ASP A 41 -10.54 -1.47 17.19
N LEU A 42 -9.63 -0.85 17.95
CA LEU A 42 -9.66 -0.85 19.43
C LEU A 42 -10.50 0.28 20.01
N SER A 43 -10.49 1.47 19.41
CA SER A 43 -11.04 2.70 20.02
C SER A 43 -12.11 3.40 19.18
N ASN A 44 -12.49 2.87 18.03
CA ASN A 44 -13.48 3.47 17.13
C ASN A 44 -13.18 4.94 16.84
N LEU A 45 -12.05 5.23 16.22
CA LEU A 45 -11.60 6.58 15.91
C LEU A 45 -12.58 7.32 14.99
N SER A 46 -12.73 8.61 15.16
CA SER A 46 -13.52 9.40 14.22
C SER A 46 -12.90 9.39 12.81
N SER A 47 -13.74 9.39 11.77
CA SER A 47 -13.29 9.37 10.38
C SER A 47 -12.36 10.55 10.05
N SER A 48 -12.65 11.74 10.59
CA SER A 48 -11.81 12.93 10.41
C SER A 48 -10.43 12.76 11.05
N PHE A 49 -10.35 12.18 12.25
CA PHE A 49 -9.06 11.94 12.91
C PHE A 49 -8.20 10.97 12.11
N ARG A 50 -8.77 9.86 11.62
CA ARG A 50 -8.06 8.90 10.76
C ARG A 50 -7.50 9.56 9.50
N LEU A 51 -8.35 10.31 8.78
CA LEU A 51 -7.95 11.00 7.56
C LEU A 51 -6.84 12.00 7.78
N ILE A 52 -6.97 12.86 8.81
CA ILE A 52 -5.96 13.89 9.13
C ILE A 52 -4.63 13.24 9.52
N THR A 53 -4.67 12.20 10.36
CA THR A 53 -3.46 11.51 10.81
C THR A 53 -2.74 10.83 9.64
N CYS A 54 -3.47 10.11 8.78
CA CYS A 54 -2.92 9.49 7.58
C CYS A 54 -2.41 10.53 6.58
N PHE A 55 -3.10 11.67 6.43
CA PHE A 55 -2.67 12.77 5.56
C PHE A 55 -1.33 13.35 6.01
N ILE A 56 -1.23 13.73 7.28
CA ILE A 56 -0.01 14.33 7.84
C ILE A 56 1.17 13.36 7.70
N PHE A 57 0.99 12.11 8.09
CA PHE A 57 2.05 11.12 7.97
C PHE A 57 2.50 10.91 6.52
N THR A 58 1.56 10.68 5.61
CA THR A 58 1.88 10.41 4.20
C THR A 58 2.57 11.60 3.57
N PHE A 59 2.09 12.81 3.86
CA PHE A 59 2.68 14.04 3.35
C PHE A 59 4.13 14.21 3.81
N ILE A 60 4.39 14.03 5.11
CA ILE A 60 5.75 14.08 5.68
C ILE A 60 6.62 12.95 5.10
N PHE A 61 6.09 11.73 5.03
CA PHE A 61 6.80 10.58 4.49
C PHE A 61 7.28 10.83 3.05
N LEU A 62 6.43 11.40 2.20
CA LEU A 62 6.78 11.73 0.82
C LEU A 62 7.77 12.89 0.69
N ILE A 63 7.86 13.79 1.66
CA ILE A 63 8.92 14.81 1.69
C ILE A 63 10.29 14.15 1.84
N PHE A 64 10.41 13.16 2.73
CA PHE A 64 11.67 12.46 2.99
C PHE A 64 12.00 11.36 1.98
N ASN A 65 11.03 10.92 1.16
CA ASN A 65 11.18 9.85 0.17
C ASN A 65 10.77 10.35 -1.24
N PRO A 66 11.61 11.18 -1.89
CA PRO A 66 11.28 11.77 -3.19
C PRO A 66 11.09 10.75 -4.31
N GLU A 67 11.74 9.61 -4.21
CA GLU A 67 11.65 8.50 -5.15
C GLU A 67 10.28 7.80 -5.16
N ILE A 68 9.50 7.94 -4.09
CA ILE A 68 8.18 7.28 -3.96
C ILE A 68 7.08 8.32 -4.21
N ARG A 69 7.01 8.86 -5.41
CA ARG A 69 5.99 9.85 -5.82
C ARG A 69 5.47 9.54 -7.20
N ILE A 70 4.29 10.04 -7.50
CA ILE A 70 3.73 9.97 -8.86
C ILE A 70 4.41 11.05 -9.70
N ASN A 71 5.40 10.69 -10.49
CA ASN A 71 6.10 11.62 -11.39
C ASN A 71 5.49 11.65 -12.78
N GLU A 72 4.87 10.56 -13.21
CA GLU A 72 4.22 10.44 -14.51
C GLU A 72 2.84 9.81 -14.40
N ILE A 73 1.96 10.20 -15.29
CA ILE A 73 0.63 9.60 -15.45
C ILE A 73 0.45 9.22 -16.92
N LEU A 74 0.01 7.99 -17.16
CA LEU A 74 -0.32 7.51 -18.50
C LEU A 74 -1.80 7.82 -18.78
N ILE A 75 -2.06 8.72 -19.72
CA ILE A 75 -3.41 9.06 -20.16
C ILE A 75 -3.50 8.84 -21.67
N PHE A 76 -4.40 7.94 -22.11
CA PHE A 76 -4.61 7.59 -23.53
C PHE A 76 -3.28 7.33 -24.25
N GLU A 77 -2.45 6.42 -23.73
CA GLU A 77 -1.14 6.03 -24.27
C GLU A 77 -0.09 7.15 -24.32
N LYS A 78 -0.36 8.31 -23.73
CA LYS A 78 0.60 9.39 -23.60
C LYS A 78 1.13 9.49 -22.18
N ASN A 79 2.44 9.43 -22.03
CA ASN A 79 3.10 9.70 -20.75
C ASN A 79 3.15 11.20 -20.51
N ILE A 80 2.46 11.65 -19.47
CA ILE A 80 2.47 13.04 -19.02
C ILE A 80 3.41 13.13 -17.82
N ASN A 81 4.55 13.80 -18.00
CA ASN A 81 5.48 14.05 -16.91
C ASN A 81 4.95 15.19 -16.05
N LEU A 82 4.57 14.89 -14.82
CA LEU A 82 4.02 15.89 -13.90
C LEU A 82 5.03 16.94 -13.48
N ASN A 83 6.32 16.61 -13.44
CA ASN A 83 7.38 17.55 -13.07
C ASN A 83 7.49 18.75 -14.07
N SER A 84 7.03 18.58 -15.31
CA SER A 84 7.02 19.67 -16.31
C SER A 84 5.86 20.64 -16.13
N TYR A 85 4.78 20.25 -15.47
CA TYR A 85 3.55 21.02 -15.32
C TYR A 85 3.25 21.46 -13.89
N LEU A 86 3.78 20.74 -12.89
CA LEU A 86 3.44 20.93 -11.49
C LEU A 86 4.67 21.23 -10.64
N ASN A 87 4.47 22.06 -9.61
CA ASN A 87 5.48 22.29 -8.61
C ASN A 87 5.63 21.07 -7.68
N TYR A 88 6.80 20.91 -7.10
CA TYR A 88 7.14 19.88 -6.13
C TYR A 88 6.06 19.65 -5.07
N PHE A 89 5.54 20.73 -4.47
CA PHE A 89 4.48 20.66 -3.46
C PHE A 89 3.18 20.04 -3.99
N SER A 90 2.79 20.41 -5.21
CA SER A 90 1.58 19.90 -5.86
C SER A 90 1.68 18.42 -6.15
N ILE A 91 2.85 17.91 -6.53
CA ILE A 91 3.10 16.47 -6.76
C ILE A 91 2.94 15.70 -5.47
N ILE A 92 3.52 16.17 -4.35
CA ILE A 92 3.36 15.53 -3.04
C ILE A 92 1.88 15.51 -2.63
N LEU A 93 1.17 16.61 -2.83
CA LEU A 93 -0.24 16.72 -2.48
C LEU A 93 -1.09 15.71 -3.27
N ILE A 94 -0.90 15.64 -4.59
CA ILE A 94 -1.61 14.70 -5.46
C ILE A 94 -1.31 13.25 -5.06
N THR A 95 -0.03 12.92 -4.84
CA THR A 95 0.37 11.59 -4.40
C THR A 95 -0.26 11.23 -3.06
N THR A 96 -0.24 12.16 -2.09
CA THR A 96 -0.85 11.97 -0.77
C THR A 96 -2.35 11.69 -0.91
N LEU A 97 -3.07 12.52 -1.68
CA LEU A 97 -4.50 12.36 -1.89
C LEU A 97 -4.81 11.02 -2.59
N SER A 98 -4.02 10.62 -3.58
CA SER A 98 -4.20 9.33 -4.27
C SER A 98 -4.08 8.14 -3.33
N ILE A 99 -3.07 8.14 -2.43
CA ILE A 99 -2.91 7.09 -1.41
C ILE A 99 -4.11 7.05 -0.48
N LEU A 100 -4.57 8.20 0.02
CA LEU A 100 -5.70 8.25 0.95
C LEU A 100 -7.02 7.84 0.29
N LEU A 101 -7.24 8.21 -0.97
CA LEU A 101 -8.41 7.78 -1.72
C LEU A 101 -8.42 6.26 -1.90
N LEU A 102 -7.29 5.67 -2.28
CA LEU A 102 -7.16 4.22 -2.42
C LEU A 102 -7.37 3.51 -1.08
N GLN A 103 -6.81 4.03 0.00
CA GLN A 103 -7.00 3.51 1.36
C GLN A 103 -8.47 3.50 1.77
N ASN A 104 -9.16 4.63 1.58
CA ASN A 104 -10.58 4.72 1.92
C ASN A 104 -11.43 3.80 1.04
N ALA A 105 -11.14 3.71 -0.26
CA ALA A 105 -11.84 2.82 -1.17
C ALA A 105 -11.72 1.36 -0.73
N ILE A 106 -10.50 0.90 -0.39
CA ILE A 106 -10.26 -0.47 0.07
C ILE A 106 -10.96 -0.74 1.41
N ASN A 107 -10.94 0.23 2.33
CA ASN A 107 -11.64 0.10 3.61
C ASN A 107 -13.17 0.01 3.42
N MET A 108 -13.73 0.72 2.45
CA MET A 108 -15.16 0.63 2.13
C MET A 108 -15.54 -0.70 1.46
N ILE A 109 -14.65 -1.30 0.67
CA ILE A 109 -14.85 -2.60 0.03
C ILE A 109 -14.84 -3.75 1.06
N ASP A 110 -14.19 -3.57 2.20
CA ASP A 110 -14.11 -4.58 3.28
C ASP A 110 -15.45 -4.79 4.04
N GLY A 111 -16.57 -4.59 3.37
CA GLY A 111 -17.89 -4.88 3.93
C GLY A 111 -18.37 -6.32 3.81
N MET A 112 -17.73 -7.15 2.99
CA MET A 112 -18.11 -8.54 2.73
C MET A 112 -16.89 -9.45 2.74
N ASN A 113 -17.04 -10.66 3.31
CA ASN A 113 -15.97 -11.65 3.41
C ASN A 113 -15.33 -11.94 2.04
N GLY A 114 -14.02 -11.85 1.98
CA GLY A 114 -13.21 -12.20 0.82
C GLY A 114 -13.09 -11.11 -0.25
N ILE A 115 -14.02 -10.16 -0.40
CA ILE A 115 -14.01 -9.19 -1.52
C ILE A 115 -12.74 -8.34 -1.48
N CYS A 116 -12.43 -7.75 -0.34
CA CYS A 116 -11.22 -6.93 -0.16
C CYS A 116 -9.95 -7.75 -0.48
N ALA A 117 -9.84 -8.95 0.06
CA ALA A 117 -8.69 -9.83 -0.16
C ALA A 117 -8.55 -10.24 -1.64
N PHE A 118 -9.65 -10.62 -2.32
CA PHE A 118 -9.64 -10.94 -3.75
C PHE A 118 -9.22 -9.74 -4.60
N PHE A 119 -9.74 -8.55 -4.29
CA PHE A 119 -9.33 -7.33 -4.99
C PHE A 119 -7.82 -7.11 -4.90
N ILE A 120 -7.25 -7.24 -3.70
CA ILE A 120 -5.81 -7.08 -3.48
C ILE A 120 -4.99 -8.18 -4.18
N ILE A 121 -5.44 -9.44 -4.13
CA ILE A 121 -4.77 -10.55 -4.82
C ILE A 121 -4.71 -10.28 -6.33
N ILE A 122 -5.83 -9.93 -6.95
CA ILE A 122 -5.90 -9.64 -8.39
C ILE A 122 -5.00 -8.45 -8.74
N SER A 123 -5.03 -7.39 -7.92
CA SER A 123 -4.20 -6.20 -8.14
C SER A 123 -2.70 -6.52 -8.06
N ILE A 124 -2.27 -7.29 -7.04
CA ILE A 124 -0.87 -7.69 -6.91
C ILE A 124 -0.45 -8.64 -8.04
N LEU A 125 -1.29 -9.59 -8.45
CA LEU A 125 -1.00 -10.47 -9.59
C LEU A 125 -0.85 -9.67 -10.87
N TYR A 126 -1.74 -8.72 -11.16
CA TYR A 126 -1.65 -7.84 -12.32
C TYR A 126 -0.34 -7.05 -12.34
N LEU A 127 0.04 -6.45 -11.21
CA LEU A 127 1.28 -5.69 -11.09
C LEU A 127 2.51 -6.59 -11.25
N ASN A 128 2.51 -7.81 -10.70
CA ASN A 128 3.62 -8.74 -10.85
C ASN A 128 3.77 -9.23 -12.28
N PHE A 129 2.67 -9.45 -13.00
CA PHE A 129 2.70 -9.94 -14.38
C PHE A 129 3.31 -8.92 -15.34
N ASN A 130 3.04 -7.63 -15.10
CA ASN A 130 3.53 -6.56 -15.97
C ASN A 130 4.95 -6.08 -15.61
N TYR A 131 5.37 -6.18 -14.32
CA TYR A 131 6.53 -5.47 -13.80
C TYR A 131 7.56 -6.35 -13.06
N LEU A 132 7.57 -7.65 -13.19
CA LEU A 132 8.61 -8.61 -12.74
C LEU A 132 9.24 -8.41 -11.31
N TYR A 133 8.56 -7.73 -10.39
CA TYR A 133 9.04 -7.54 -9.01
C TYR A 133 8.54 -8.67 -8.09
N LEU A 134 9.25 -9.82 -8.12
CA LEU A 134 8.66 -11.10 -7.78
C LEU A 134 8.74 -11.58 -6.32
N GLU A 135 9.87 -11.38 -5.61
CA GLU A 135 10.11 -12.18 -4.40
C GLU A 135 9.17 -11.89 -3.21
N ILE A 136 9.11 -10.65 -2.75
CA ILE A 136 8.23 -10.24 -1.63
C ILE A 136 6.75 -10.45 -1.97
N SER A 137 6.40 -10.20 -3.22
CA SER A 137 5.01 -10.25 -3.68
C SER A 137 4.39 -11.65 -3.58
N PHE A 138 5.15 -12.70 -3.86
CA PHE A 138 4.64 -14.07 -3.73
C PHE A 138 4.40 -14.46 -2.28
N PHE A 139 5.27 -14.05 -1.37
CA PHE A 139 5.06 -14.30 0.04
C PHE A 139 3.82 -13.57 0.58
N ILE A 140 3.64 -12.30 0.22
CA ILE A 140 2.44 -11.53 0.58
C ILE A 140 1.19 -12.17 -0.01
N LEU A 141 1.21 -12.60 -1.27
CA LEU A 141 0.11 -13.33 -1.88
C LEU A 141 -0.24 -14.60 -1.12
N PHE A 142 0.76 -15.39 -0.73
CA PHE A 142 0.55 -16.59 0.08
C PHE A 142 -0.14 -16.27 1.41
N LEU A 143 0.31 -15.22 2.12
CA LEU A 143 -0.32 -14.78 3.37
C LEU A 143 -1.78 -14.34 3.16
N ILE A 144 -2.05 -13.57 2.09
CA ILE A 144 -3.41 -13.10 1.79
C ILE A 144 -4.31 -14.28 1.37
N LEU A 145 -3.80 -15.23 0.58
CA LEU A 145 -4.54 -16.43 0.19
C LEU A 145 -4.92 -17.30 1.41
N THR A 146 -3.98 -17.52 2.32
CA THR A 146 -4.27 -18.26 3.56
C THR A 146 -5.29 -17.53 4.42
N PHE A 147 -5.16 -16.21 4.58
CA PHE A 147 -6.16 -15.40 5.25
C PHE A 147 -7.54 -15.52 4.58
N THR A 148 -7.60 -15.39 3.24
CA THR A 148 -8.85 -15.45 2.47
C THR A 148 -9.58 -16.77 2.68
N TYR A 149 -8.86 -17.88 2.71
CA TYR A 149 -9.42 -19.21 3.00
C TYR A 149 -10.16 -19.23 4.34
N PHE A 150 -9.54 -18.74 5.42
CA PHE A 150 -10.18 -18.69 6.73
C PHE A 150 -11.29 -17.63 6.83
N ASN A 151 -11.17 -16.54 6.10
CA ASN A 151 -12.17 -15.47 6.04
C ASN A 151 -13.46 -15.95 5.36
N LEU A 152 -13.36 -16.69 4.25
CA LEU A 152 -14.51 -17.30 3.59
C LEU A 152 -15.21 -18.34 4.46
N MET A 153 -14.49 -19.00 5.37
CA MET A 153 -15.08 -19.91 6.36
C MET A 153 -15.69 -19.17 7.57
N ASN A 154 -15.77 -17.84 7.56
CA ASN A 154 -16.22 -17.01 8.69
C ASN A 154 -15.40 -17.21 9.99
N LYS A 155 -14.15 -17.68 9.90
CA LYS A 155 -13.27 -17.92 11.05
C LYS A 155 -12.40 -16.70 11.40
N THR A 156 -12.17 -15.81 10.45
CA THR A 156 -11.35 -14.60 10.61
C THR A 156 -12.00 -13.41 9.94
N PHE A 157 -11.81 -12.23 10.52
CA PHE A 157 -12.19 -10.95 9.93
C PHE A 157 -10.94 -10.13 9.64
N LEU A 158 -10.97 -9.34 8.57
CA LEU A 158 -9.85 -8.50 8.18
C LEU A 158 -9.67 -7.35 9.18
N GLY A 159 -10.73 -6.62 9.47
CA GLY A 159 -10.75 -5.44 10.31
C GLY A 159 -10.12 -4.21 9.65
N ASN A 160 -10.29 -3.05 10.28
CA ASN A 160 -9.66 -1.81 9.79
C ASN A 160 -8.13 -1.93 9.78
N SER A 161 -7.53 -2.63 10.74
CA SER A 161 -6.10 -2.94 10.74
C SER A 161 -5.64 -3.67 9.49
N GLY A 162 -6.44 -4.62 8.99
CA GLY A 162 -6.11 -5.37 7.78
C GLY A 162 -6.38 -4.59 6.50
N SER A 163 -7.49 -3.88 6.39
CA SER A 163 -7.81 -3.06 5.20
C SER A 163 -6.80 -1.93 5.00
N TYR A 164 -6.36 -1.26 6.08
CA TYR A 164 -5.31 -0.23 6.06
C TYR A 164 -3.95 -0.81 5.72
N LEU A 165 -3.62 -1.99 6.26
CA LEU A 165 -2.40 -2.72 5.93
C LEU A 165 -2.35 -3.05 4.44
N LEU A 166 -3.39 -3.70 3.91
CA LEU A 166 -3.43 -4.15 2.52
C LEU A 166 -3.44 -2.98 1.52
N SER A 167 -4.15 -1.90 1.85
CA SER A 167 -4.15 -0.69 1.03
C SER A 167 -2.77 -0.02 0.99
N SER A 168 -2.05 0.02 2.10
CA SER A 168 -0.70 0.58 2.16
C SER A 168 0.31 -0.25 1.36
N ILE A 169 0.21 -1.58 1.41
CA ILE A 169 1.04 -2.49 0.61
C ILE A 169 0.81 -2.22 -0.88
N LEU A 170 -0.46 -2.15 -1.30
CA LEU A 170 -0.80 -1.91 -2.70
C LEU A 170 -0.35 -0.51 -3.16
N SER A 171 -0.61 0.53 -2.36
CA SER A 171 -0.18 1.90 -2.65
C SER A 171 1.33 2.01 -2.82
N TYR A 172 2.08 1.48 -1.86
CA TYR A 172 3.54 1.52 -1.92
C TYR A 172 4.07 0.80 -3.16
N LYS A 173 3.51 -0.37 -3.49
CA LYS A 173 3.92 -1.13 -4.67
C LYS A 173 3.65 -0.37 -5.96
N ILE A 174 2.50 0.26 -6.12
CA ILE A 174 2.16 1.07 -7.30
C ILE A 174 3.15 2.23 -7.45
N LEU A 175 3.44 2.94 -6.36
CA LEU A 175 4.37 4.07 -6.39
C LEU A 175 5.81 3.64 -6.68
N PHE A 176 6.25 2.54 -6.10
CA PHE A 176 7.58 2.00 -6.34
C PHE A 176 7.80 1.55 -7.79
N ILE A 177 6.79 0.95 -8.42
CA ILE A 177 6.82 0.60 -9.84
C ILE A 177 6.91 1.86 -10.70
N ASN A 178 6.08 2.87 -10.42
CA ASN A 178 6.09 4.14 -11.15
C ASN A 178 7.45 4.83 -11.09
N SER A 179 8.13 4.77 -9.94
CA SER A 179 9.45 5.38 -9.77
C SER A 179 10.57 4.65 -10.54
N ASN A 180 10.52 3.33 -10.61
CA ASN A 180 11.58 2.53 -11.23
C ASN A 180 11.48 2.46 -12.76
N GLU A 181 10.28 2.54 -13.34
CA GLU A 181 10.14 2.63 -14.80
C GLU A 181 10.77 3.90 -15.36
N LEU A 182 10.75 4.99 -14.61
CA LEU A 182 11.40 6.26 -14.98
C LEU A 182 12.93 6.18 -14.97
N GLY A 183 13.51 5.41 -14.06
CA GLY A 183 14.96 5.18 -14.02
C GLY A 183 15.48 4.43 -15.25
N LEU A 184 14.70 3.50 -15.79
CA LEU A 184 15.07 2.72 -16.97
C LEU A 184 14.89 3.46 -18.30
N THR A 185 14.05 4.50 -18.36
CA THR A 185 13.83 5.33 -19.55
C THR A 185 14.80 6.48 -19.66
N SER A 186 15.44 6.90 -18.56
CA SER A 186 16.44 7.98 -18.55
C SER A 186 17.84 7.52 -18.97
N GLU A 187 18.11 6.21 -19.06
CA GLU A 187 19.38 5.62 -19.52
C GLU A 187 19.35 5.11 -20.96
N LYS A 188 18.28 5.36 -21.70
CA LYS A 188 18.19 5.13 -23.15
C LYS A 188 18.08 6.45 -23.91
#